data_a6b4198cc20d83c0606f8671bd3cff43
#
_entry.id   a6b4198cc20d83c0606f8671bd3cff43
#
_cell.length_a   1.000
_cell.length_b   1.000
_cell.length_c   1.000
_cell.angle_alpha   90.00
_cell.angle_beta   90.00
_cell.angle_gamma   90.00
#
_symmetry.space_group_name_H-M   'P 1'
#
loop_
_entity.id
_entity.type
_entity.pdbx_description
1 polymer ?
#
loop_
_entity_poly.entity_id
_entity_poly.type
_entity_poly.pdbx_seq_one_letter_code
_entity_poly.pdbx_strand_id
1 'polypeptide(L)'
;MPTKPHINLITSGHVDAGKSTLVGRILYDTGAIRDEELRKLKEIATELKKETFEFAFVMDRVKEERERGLTIDIMHRPFETQKWFFTLIDAPGHRDFVKNMITGASQADASIFVISAKPGEGIQEQTKEHAWLLKVLGINQLLVVLNKMDAANYDQKRFDEVKAEATKLLQGIGYKVAEILFIPVSAYLGENIAKKSDKMPWYN
;
A
#
# COMPACT_ATOMS: atom_id res chain seq x y z
N MET A 1 3.12 15.47 28.08
CA MET A 1 2.26 15.71 26.91
C MET A 1 1.39 14.47 26.75
N PRO A 2 0.11 14.58 26.40
CA PRO A 2 -0.69 13.38 26.12
C PRO A 2 -0.04 12.63 24.97
N THR A 3 0.23 11.35 25.18
CA THR A 3 0.78 10.48 24.13
C THR A 3 -0.25 10.32 23.03
N LYS A 4 0.15 10.57 21.77
CA LYS A 4 -0.73 10.34 20.62
C LYS A 4 -1.17 8.87 20.61
N PRO A 5 -2.44 8.57 20.30
CA PRO A 5 -2.86 7.19 20.12
C PRO A 5 -2.06 6.54 18.98
N HIS A 6 -1.73 5.26 19.16
CA HIS A 6 -0.88 4.48 18.25
C HIS A 6 -1.72 3.47 17.47
N ILE A 7 -1.45 3.33 16.18
CA ILE A 7 -2.08 2.36 15.28
C ILE A 7 -1.00 1.67 14.44
N ASN A 8 -1.04 0.34 14.42
CA ASN A 8 -0.25 -0.48 13.53
C ASN A 8 -1.02 -0.73 12.22
N LEU A 9 -0.49 -0.29 11.11
CA LEU A 9 -1.09 -0.42 9.78
C LEU A 9 -0.28 -1.40 8.94
N ILE A 10 -0.88 -2.49 8.51
CA ILE A 10 -0.25 -3.40 7.55
C ILE A 10 -0.66 -3.04 6.11
N THR A 11 0.29 -3.09 5.19
CA THR A 11 -0.01 -3.10 3.75
C THR A 11 -0.24 -4.52 3.26
N SER A 12 -1.26 -4.72 2.46
CA SER A 12 -1.63 -6.02 1.91
C SER A 12 -2.16 -5.89 0.48
N GLY A 13 -2.17 -6.98 -0.26
CA GLY A 13 -2.58 -7.00 -1.67
C GLY A 13 -1.59 -7.79 -2.53
N HIS A 14 -1.92 -7.94 -3.81
CA HIS A 14 -1.13 -8.69 -4.77
C HIS A 14 0.33 -8.16 -4.88
N VAL A 15 1.26 -9.04 -5.29
CA VAL A 15 2.59 -8.60 -5.74
C VAL A 15 2.43 -7.58 -6.87
N ASP A 16 3.31 -6.61 -6.98
CA ASP A 16 3.25 -5.53 -7.97
C ASP A 16 2.05 -4.55 -7.84
N ALA A 17 1.16 -4.69 -6.88
CA ALA A 17 0.10 -3.70 -6.62
C ALA A 17 0.67 -2.32 -6.18
N GLY A 18 1.96 -2.27 -5.82
CA GLY A 18 2.67 -1.05 -5.42
C GLY A 18 2.59 -0.75 -3.93
N LYS A 19 2.52 -1.78 -3.09
CA LYS A 19 2.47 -1.66 -1.61
C LYS A 19 3.67 -0.90 -1.06
N SER A 20 4.88 -1.39 -1.30
CA SER A 20 6.12 -0.79 -0.80
C SER A 20 6.33 0.61 -1.37
N THR A 21 5.94 0.86 -2.63
CA THR A 21 5.95 2.21 -3.23
C THR A 21 5.01 3.15 -2.48
N LEU A 22 3.80 2.68 -2.15
CA LEU A 22 2.82 3.47 -1.38
C LEU A 22 3.35 3.79 0.01
N VAL A 23 3.90 2.80 0.71
CA VAL A 23 4.50 3.00 2.05
C VAL A 23 5.65 4.00 1.99
N GLY A 24 6.60 3.80 1.08
CA GLY A 24 7.73 4.72 0.89
C GLY A 24 7.27 6.15 0.59
N ARG A 25 6.22 6.29 -0.23
CA ARG A 25 5.63 7.60 -0.54
C ARG A 25 4.96 8.24 0.67
N ILE A 26 4.19 7.50 1.44
CA ILE A 26 3.60 8.01 2.69
C ILE A 26 4.68 8.50 3.65
N LEU A 27 5.74 7.72 3.84
CA LEU A 27 6.84 8.07 4.73
C LEU A 27 7.60 9.32 4.26
N TYR A 28 7.78 9.47 2.95
CA TYR A 28 8.38 10.67 2.38
C TYR A 28 7.48 11.90 2.53
N ASP A 29 6.22 11.81 2.12
CA ASP A 29 5.28 12.93 2.16
C ASP A 29 4.94 13.39 3.59
N THR A 30 5.09 12.51 4.58
CA THR A 30 4.93 12.83 6.02
C THR A 30 6.21 13.32 6.69
N GLY A 31 7.33 13.38 5.95
CA GLY A 31 8.63 13.82 6.46
C GLY A 31 9.36 12.80 7.34
N ALA A 32 8.88 11.54 7.38
CA ALA A 32 9.55 10.45 8.09
C ALA A 32 10.85 9.99 7.39
N ILE A 33 11.00 10.34 6.11
CA ILE A 33 12.22 10.14 5.31
C ILE A 33 12.73 11.49 4.87
N ARG A 34 14.04 11.71 5.01
CA ARG A 34 14.68 12.94 4.58
C ARG A 34 15.03 12.91 3.10
N ASP A 35 15.06 14.07 2.45
CA ASP A 35 15.42 14.21 1.03
C ASP A 35 16.79 13.58 0.70
N GLU A 36 17.75 13.64 1.64
CA GLU A 36 19.07 13.04 1.48
C GLU A 36 19.00 11.50 1.40
N GLU A 37 18.17 10.87 2.23
CA GLU A 37 17.94 9.41 2.21
C GLU A 37 17.28 9.01 0.89
N LEU A 38 16.24 9.73 0.47
CA LEU A 38 15.57 9.47 -0.80
C LEU A 38 16.51 9.62 -2.00
N ARG A 39 17.41 10.65 -1.98
CA ARG A 39 18.40 10.83 -3.05
C ARG A 39 19.33 9.63 -3.19
N LYS A 40 19.84 9.08 -2.07
CA LYS A 40 20.68 7.88 -2.09
C LYS A 40 19.94 6.67 -2.66
N LEU A 41 18.65 6.54 -2.33
CA LEU A 41 17.82 5.45 -2.86
C LEU A 41 17.56 5.60 -4.37
N LYS A 42 17.41 6.82 -4.87
CA LYS A 42 17.33 7.10 -6.30
C LYS A 42 18.60 6.73 -7.06
N GLU A 43 19.77 7.04 -6.49
CA GLU A 43 21.06 6.66 -7.06
C GLU A 43 21.14 5.12 -7.19
N ILE A 44 20.78 4.38 -6.15
CA ILE A 44 20.75 2.91 -6.15
C ILE A 44 19.72 2.39 -7.18
N ALA A 45 18.54 2.99 -7.27
CA ALA A 45 17.52 2.61 -8.23
C ALA A 45 18.00 2.77 -9.68
N THR A 46 18.73 3.86 -9.96
CA THR A 46 19.33 4.11 -11.27
C THR A 46 20.41 3.09 -11.60
N GLU A 47 21.30 2.76 -10.65
CA GLU A 47 22.33 1.73 -10.84
C GLU A 47 21.72 0.36 -11.16
N LEU A 48 20.60 0.02 -10.51
CA LEU A 48 19.88 -1.23 -10.74
C LEU A 48 18.93 -1.19 -11.94
N LYS A 49 18.89 -0.07 -12.70
CA LYS A 49 17.96 0.16 -13.83
C LYS A 49 16.48 -0.01 -13.43
N LYS A 50 16.13 0.41 -12.21
CA LYS A 50 14.80 0.35 -11.62
C LYS A 50 14.34 1.72 -11.13
N GLU A 51 14.43 2.74 -11.98
CA GLU A 51 14.21 4.16 -11.66
C GLU A 51 12.83 4.48 -11.06
N THR A 52 11.84 3.61 -11.28
CA THR A 52 10.48 3.77 -10.71
C THR A 52 10.32 3.15 -9.32
N PHE A 53 11.39 2.57 -8.75
CA PHE A 53 11.35 1.81 -7.50
C PHE A 53 11.95 2.55 -6.31
N GLU A 54 12.35 3.83 -6.43
CA GLU A 54 13.01 4.57 -5.36
C GLU A 54 12.21 4.59 -4.05
N PHE A 55 10.88 4.71 -4.13
CA PHE A 55 10.02 4.66 -2.94
C PHE A 55 9.86 3.24 -2.38
N ALA A 56 9.86 2.21 -3.24
CA ALA A 56 9.83 0.83 -2.77
C ALA A 56 11.12 0.48 -2.03
N PHE A 57 12.27 0.96 -2.50
CA PHE A 57 13.58 0.73 -1.86
C PHE A 57 13.72 1.33 -0.45
N VAL A 58 12.84 2.24 -0.07
CA VAL A 58 12.73 2.71 1.32
C VAL A 58 12.43 1.55 2.26
N MET A 59 11.65 0.57 1.80
CA MET A 59 11.25 -0.60 2.57
C MET A 59 12.18 -1.79 2.39
N ASP A 60 12.95 -1.85 1.30
CA ASP A 60 13.81 -2.98 0.98
C ASP A 60 15.16 -2.87 1.70
N ARG A 61 15.39 -3.69 2.71
CA ARG A 61 16.65 -3.73 3.47
C ARG A 61 17.75 -4.51 2.79
N VAL A 62 17.36 -5.59 2.14
CA VAL A 62 18.29 -6.60 1.62
C VAL A 62 18.56 -6.31 0.13
N LYS A 63 19.83 -6.42 -0.27
CA LYS A 63 20.22 -6.28 -1.67
C LYS A 63 19.40 -7.22 -2.59
N GLU A 64 19.08 -8.41 -2.11
CA GLU A 64 18.28 -9.41 -2.83
C GLU A 64 16.84 -8.93 -3.10
N GLU A 65 16.19 -8.22 -2.16
CA GLU A 65 14.86 -7.62 -2.34
C GLU A 65 14.90 -6.56 -3.44
N ARG A 66 15.92 -5.70 -3.42
CA ARG A 66 16.12 -4.65 -4.44
C ARG A 66 16.39 -5.23 -5.82
N GLU A 67 17.20 -6.29 -5.90
CA GLU A 67 17.52 -6.96 -7.17
C GLU A 67 16.31 -7.67 -7.75
N ARG A 68 15.53 -8.36 -6.92
CA ARG A 68 14.32 -9.08 -7.35
C ARG A 68 13.10 -8.16 -7.52
N GLY A 69 13.03 -7.04 -6.79
CA GLY A 69 11.87 -6.15 -6.72
C GLY A 69 10.70 -6.78 -5.97
N LEU A 70 11.00 -7.64 -4.98
CA LEU A 70 10.02 -8.34 -4.16
C LEU A 70 10.37 -8.16 -2.69
N THR A 71 9.40 -7.81 -1.86
CA THR A 71 9.53 -7.79 -0.40
C THR A 71 9.56 -9.24 0.09
N ILE A 72 10.57 -9.59 0.88
CA ILE A 72 10.77 -10.92 1.48
C ILE A 72 10.45 -10.87 2.96
N ASP A 73 11.00 -9.90 3.67
CA ASP A 73 10.86 -9.74 5.12
C ASP A 73 9.88 -8.63 5.50
N ILE A 74 9.36 -8.72 6.73
CA ILE A 74 8.48 -7.71 7.30
C ILE A 74 9.32 -6.50 7.73
N MET A 75 8.88 -5.32 7.34
CA MET A 75 9.50 -4.09 7.78
C MET A 75 8.52 -3.20 8.55
N HIS A 76 9.01 -2.62 9.64
CA HIS A 76 8.27 -1.68 10.47
C HIS A 76 8.87 -0.29 10.33
N ARG A 77 8.06 0.69 9.96
CA ARG A 77 8.47 2.10 9.85
C ARG A 77 7.47 3.00 10.59
N PRO A 78 7.93 3.73 11.61
CA PRO A 78 7.07 4.69 12.27
C PRO A 78 6.92 5.98 11.46
N PHE A 79 5.74 6.57 11.53
CA PHE A 79 5.50 7.95 11.12
C PHE A 79 4.41 8.56 12.01
N GLU A 80 4.30 9.89 11.98
CA GLU A 80 3.29 10.55 12.77
C GLU A 80 2.56 11.65 11.98
N THR A 81 1.32 11.87 12.38
CA THR A 81 0.52 13.00 11.98
C THR A 81 0.32 13.94 13.17
N GLN A 82 -0.41 15.03 12.98
CA GLN A 82 -0.74 15.93 14.10
C GLN A 82 -1.49 15.21 15.24
N LYS A 83 -2.32 14.20 14.91
CA LYS A 83 -3.23 13.54 15.88
C LYS A 83 -2.79 12.14 16.28
N TRP A 84 -2.09 11.41 15.43
CA TRP A 84 -1.83 9.98 15.55
C TRP A 84 -0.38 9.63 15.35
N PHE A 85 0.06 8.58 16.03
CA PHE A 85 1.31 7.88 15.77
C PHE A 85 1.00 6.54 15.07
N PHE A 86 1.71 6.26 13.99
CA PHE A 86 1.51 5.05 13.18
C PHE A 86 2.80 4.24 13.09
N THR A 87 2.65 2.93 13.05
CA THR A 87 3.69 2.02 12.55
C THR A 87 3.18 1.37 11.27
N LEU A 88 3.81 1.69 10.14
CA LEU A 88 3.56 0.98 8.88
C LEU A 88 4.32 -0.34 8.91
N ILE A 89 3.60 -1.42 8.62
CA ILE A 89 4.10 -2.78 8.49
C ILE A 89 4.00 -3.13 7.01
N ASP A 90 5.14 -3.17 6.31
CA ASP A 90 5.16 -3.67 4.94
C ASP A 90 5.34 -5.17 4.97
N ALA A 91 4.45 -5.87 4.29
CA ALA A 91 4.45 -7.33 4.24
C ALA A 91 4.53 -7.81 2.80
N PRO A 92 5.22 -8.93 2.57
CA PRO A 92 5.37 -9.49 1.23
C PRO A 92 4.01 -9.83 0.60
N GLY A 93 3.90 -9.58 -0.70
CA GLY A 93 2.70 -9.89 -1.48
C GLY A 93 2.77 -11.25 -2.18
N HIS A 94 3.95 -11.87 -2.23
CA HIS A 94 4.16 -13.12 -2.96
C HIS A 94 3.73 -14.33 -2.12
N ARG A 95 3.09 -15.31 -2.76
CA ARG A 95 2.58 -16.52 -2.09
C ARG A 95 3.62 -17.31 -1.31
N ASP A 96 4.88 -17.28 -1.75
CA ASP A 96 5.97 -18.00 -1.08
C ASP A 96 6.30 -17.42 0.31
N PHE A 97 5.88 -16.16 0.57
CA PHE A 97 6.14 -15.43 1.80
C PHE A 97 4.88 -15.21 2.66
N VAL A 98 3.83 -15.99 2.46
CA VAL A 98 2.56 -15.88 3.21
C VAL A 98 2.77 -15.99 4.72
N LYS A 99 3.75 -16.77 5.20
CA LYS A 99 4.09 -16.83 6.63
C LYS A 99 4.49 -15.46 7.19
N ASN A 100 5.31 -14.72 6.46
CA ASN A 100 5.75 -13.38 6.85
C ASN A 100 4.55 -12.41 6.81
N MET A 101 3.68 -12.53 5.80
CA MET A 101 2.44 -11.75 5.75
C MET A 101 1.54 -12.01 6.97
N ILE A 102 1.34 -13.27 7.37
CA ILE A 102 0.57 -13.64 8.56
C ILE A 102 1.20 -13.05 9.82
N THR A 103 2.51 -13.14 9.98
CA THR A 103 3.24 -12.58 11.13
C THR A 103 3.08 -11.05 11.19
N GLY A 104 3.17 -10.34 10.07
CA GLY A 104 2.94 -8.91 10.02
C GLY A 104 1.49 -8.54 10.35
N ALA A 105 0.53 -9.28 9.78
CA ALA A 105 -0.89 -9.04 9.98
C ALA A 105 -1.32 -9.29 11.44
N SER A 106 -0.74 -10.26 12.13
CA SER A 106 -1.05 -10.53 13.55
C SER A 106 -0.70 -9.38 14.51
N GLN A 107 0.12 -8.43 14.07
CA GLN A 107 0.54 -7.26 14.83
C GLN A 107 -0.23 -5.98 14.45
N ALA A 108 -1.11 -6.06 13.45
CA ALA A 108 -1.77 -4.90 12.88
C ALA A 108 -3.17 -4.68 13.45
N ASP A 109 -3.52 -3.41 13.63
CA ASP A 109 -4.87 -2.97 14.05
C ASP A 109 -5.79 -2.78 12.84
N ALA A 110 -5.22 -2.37 11.70
CA ALA A 110 -5.93 -2.11 10.46
C ALA A 110 -5.04 -2.41 9.23
N SER A 111 -5.66 -2.54 8.07
CA SER A 111 -4.92 -2.78 6.83
C SER A 111 -5.18 -1.72 5.77
N ILE A 112 -4.11 -1.30 5.09
CA ILE A 112 -4.16 -0.62 3.80
C ILE A 112 -4.14 -1.71 2.73
N PHE A 113 -5.30 -2.00 2.15
CA PHE A 113 -5.48 -3.03 1.14
C PHE A 113 -5.30 -2.43 -0.25
N VAL A 114 -4.19 -2.77 -0.90
CA VAL A 114 -3.77 -2.15 -2.16
C VAL A 114 -4.18 -3.01 -3.35
N ILE A 115 -4.91 -2.41 -4.27
CA ILE A 115 -5.35 -3.04 -5.53
C ILE A 115 -4.88 -2.15 -6.68
N SER A 116 -4.38 -2.74 -7.75
CA SER A 116 -3.98 -1.99 -8.93
C SER A 116 -5.17 -1.63 -9.80
N ALA A 117 -5.28 -0.36 -10.19
CA ALA A 117 -6.25 0.12 -11.16
C ALA A 117 -5.74 0.03 -12.61
N LYS A 118 -4.46 -0.32 -12.82
CA LYS A 118 -3.89 -0.43 -14.17
C LYS A 118 -4.71 -1.40 -15.04
N PRO A 119 -5.00 -1.05 -16.30
CA PRO A 119 -5.69 -1.93 -17.23
C PRO A 119 -5.00 -3.30 -17.35
N GLY A 120 -5.79 -4.38 -17.30
CA GLY A 120 -5.28 -5.76 -17.28
C GLY A 120 -4.83 -6.28 -15.90
N GLU A 121 -4.76 -5.41 -14.91
CA GLU A 121 -4.57 -5.75 -13.50
C GLU A 121 -5.92 -5.64 -12.76
N GLY A 122 -5.95 -5.50 -11.46
CA GLY A 122 -7.16 -5.43 -10.64
C GLY A 122 -7.17 -6.53 -9.59
N ILE A 123 -8.30 -7.24 -9.46
CA ILE A 123 -8.43 -8.35 -8.51
C ILE A 123 -7.69 -9.58 -9.04
N GLN A 124 -6.59 -9.90 -8.41
CA GLN A 124 -5.75 -11.08 -8.70
C GLN A 124 -5.99 -12.18 -7.65
N GLU A 125 -5.46 -13.38 -7.88
CA GLU A 125 -5.62 -14.49 -6.94
C GLU A 125 -5.07 -14.15 -5.55
N GLN A 126 -3.86 -13.62 -5.46
CA GLN A 126 -3.27 -13.20 -4.18
C GLN A 126 -4.03 -12.04 -3.53
N THR A 127 -4.74 -11.20 -4.31
CA THR A 127 -5.64 -10.19 -3.73
C THR A 127 -6.74 -10.85 -2.91
N LYS A 128 -7.34 -11.93 -3.44
CA LYS A 128 -8.39 -12.69 -2.75
C LYS A 128 -7.85 -13.41 -1.52
N GLU A 129 -6.70 -14.07 -1.65
CA GLU A 129 -6.00 -14.75 -0.55
C GLU A 129 -5.71 -13.80 0.61
N HIS A 130 -5.13 -12.62 0.31
CA HIS A 130 -4.80 -11.62 1.32
C HIS A 130 -6.05 -11.05 2.00
N ALA A 131 -7.11 -10.75 1.25
CA ALA A 131 -8.36 -10.28 1.83
C ALA A 131 -8.96 -11.30 2.82
N TRP A 132 -8.89 -12.58 2.46
CA TRP A 132 -9.37 -13.68 3.30
C TRP A 132 -8.50 -13.85 4.55
N LEU A 133 -7.18 -13.83 4.39
CA LEU A 133 -6.23 -13.93 5.52
C LEU A 133 -6.41 -12.80 6.53
N LEU A 134 -6.54 -11.55 6.06
CA LEU A 134 -6.80 -10.41 6.93
C LEU A 134 -8.07 -10.62 7.77
N LYS A 135 -9.15 -11.12 7.15
CA LYS A 135 -10.41 -11.38 7.84
C LYS A 135 -10.27 -12.47 8.90
N VAL A 136 -9.61 -13.58 8.56
CA VAL A 136 -9.36 -14.70 9.50
C VAL A 136 -8.49 -14.26 10.68
N LEU A 137 -7.53 -13.38 10.45
CA LEU A 137 -6.65 -12.81 11.48
C LEU A 137 -7.33 -11.73 12.32
N GLY A 138 -8.61 -11.42 12.07
CA GLY A 138 -9.39 -10.49 12.86
C GLY A 138 -9.24 -9.03 12.47
N ILE A 139 -8.55 -8.70 11.38
CA ILE A 139 -8.43 -7.33 10.89
C ILE A 139 -9.74 -6.94 10.20
N ASN A 140 -10.57 -6.18 10.90
CA ASN A 140 -11.87 -5.75 10.41
C ASN A 140 -11.86 -4.34 9.81
N GLN A 141 -10.84 -3.54 10.13
CA GLN A 141 -10.70 -2.18 9.59
C GLN A 141 -9.82 -2.20 8.35
N LEU A 142 -10.41 -1.87 7.21
CA LEU A 142 -9.73 -1.77 5.93
C LEU A 142 -9.84 -0.36 5.36
N LEU A 143 -8.72 0.13 4.83
CA LEU A 143 -8.66 1.21 3.86
C LEU A 143 -8.28 0.59 2.52
N VAL A 144 -9.15 0.67 1.53
CA VAL A 144 -8.86 0.14 0.19
C VAL A 144 -8.25 1.24 -0.68
N VAL A 145 -7.06 1.00 -1.17
CA VAL A 145 -6.34 1.92 -2.05
C VAL A 145 -6.32 1.36 -3.46
N LEU A 146 -6.94 2.06 -4.41
CA LEU A 146 -6.87 1.75 -5.83
C LEU A 146 -5.69 2.51 -6.43
N ASN A 147 -4.54 1.81 -6.50
CA ASN A 147 -3.26 2.38 -6.90
C ASN A 147 -3.02 2.33 -8.40
N LYS A 148 -2.00 3.02 -8.88
CA LYS A 148 -1.62 3.14 -10.30
C LYS A 148 -2.68 3.82 -11.16
N MET A 149 -3.39 4.81 -10.59
CA MET A 149 -4.37 5.61 -11.34
C MET A 149 -3.73 6.37 -12.51
N ASP A 150 -2.45 6.70 -12.42
CA ASP A 150 -1.65 7.25 -13.53
C ASP A 150 -1.63 6.32 -14.74
N ALA A 151 -1.45 5.02 -14.54
CA ALA A 151 -1.48 4.00 -15.60
C ALA A 151 -2.90 3.76 -16.16
N ALA A 152 -3.93 4.20 -15.44
CA ALA A 152 -5.32 4.20 -15.87
C ALA A 152 -5.79 5.60 -16.35
N ASN A 153 -4.88 6.52 -16.64
CA ASN A 153 -5.18 7.90 -17.06
C ASN A 153 -6.15 8.64 -16.14
N TYR A 154 -6.14 8.31 -14.84
CA TYR A 154 -7.01 8.88 -13.80
C TYR A 154 -8.51 8.73 -14.10
N ASP A 155 -8.86 7.70 -14.88
CA ASP A 155 -10.23 7.47 -15.34
C ASP A 155 -11.15 7.03 -14.20
N GLN A 156 -12.24 7.77 -13.99
CA GLN A 156 -13.28 7.46 -13.01
C GLN A 156 -13.96 6.12 -13.30
N LYS A 157 -14.22 5.82 -14.55
CA LYS A 157 -14.90 4.57 -14.94
C LYS A 157 -14.04 3.36 -14.51
N ARG A 158 -12.73 3.44 -14.73
CA ARG A 158 -11.82 2.37 -14.30
C ARG A 158 -11.77 2.23 -12.77
N PHE A 159 -11.78 3.34 -12.05
CA PHE A 159 -11.90 3.33 -10.59
C PHE A 159 -13.20 2.64 -10.14
N ASP A 160 -14.34 3.00 -10.73
CA ASP A 160 -15.64 2.46 -10.36
C ASP A 160 -15.74 0.95 -10.66
N GLU A 161 -15.17 0.49 -11.78
CA GLU A 161 -15.07 -0.93 -12.14
C GLU A 161 -14.32 -1.73 -11.07
N VAL A 162 -13.09 -1.32 -10.76
CA VAL A 162 -12.24 -2.03 -9.77
C VAL A 162 -12.84 -1.93 -8.36
N LYS A 163 -13.43 -0.80 -8.00
CA LYS A 163 -14.15 -0.62 -6.74
C LYS A 163 -15.34 -1.59 -6.63
N ALA A 164 -16.12 -1.76 -7.69
CA ALA A 164 -17.25 -2.67 -7.69
C ALA A 164 -16.80 -4.14 -7.52
N GLU A 165 -15.72 -4.55 -8.21
CA GLU A 165 -15.14 -5.88 -8.05
C GLU A 165 -14.62 -6.11 -6.63
N ALA A 166 -13.88 -5.14 -6.07
CA ALA A 166 -13.36 -5.20 -4.71
C ALA A 166 -14.48 -5.23 -3.66
N THR A 167 -15.52 -4.43 -3.86
CA THR A 167 -16.75 -4.43 -3.04
C THR A 167 -17.38 -5.82 -2.98
N LYS A 168 -17.58 -6.45 -4.13
CA LYS A 168 -18.16 -7.79 -4.24
C LYS A 168 -17.29 -8.83 -3.53
N LEU A 169 -15.99 -8.78 -3.73
CA LEU A 169 -15.03 -9.67 -3.06
C LEU A 169 -15.11 -9.53 -1.53
N LEU A 170 -14.96 -8.29 -1.03
CA LEU A 170 -14.91 -8.02 0.41
C LEU A 170 -16.25 -8.32 1.10
N GLN A 171 -17.37 -8.04 0.44
CA GLN A 171 -18.70 -8.40 0.92
C GLN A 171 -18.86 -9.93 1.02
N GLY A 172 -18.40 -10.68 0.01
CA GLY A 172 -18.43 -12.15 0.01
C GLY A 172 -17.58 -12.78 1.13
N ILE A 173 -16.53 -12.10 1.57
CA ILE A 173 -15.68 -12.51 2.72
C ILE A 173 -16.30 -12.11 4.08
N GLY A 174 -17.32 -11.25 4.08
CA GLY A 174 -18.02 -10.81 5.30
C GLY A 174 -17.50 -9.50 5.89
N TYR A 175 -16.88 -8.64 5.07
CA TYR A 175 -16.60 -7.26 5.48
C TYR A 175 -17.84 -6.38 5.34
N LYS A 176 -17.99 -5.40 6.24
CA LYS A 176 -19.01 -4.36 6.16
C LYS A 176 -18.57 -3.26 5.18
N VAL A 177 -18.84 -3.47 3.90
CA VAL A 177 -18.30 -2.61 2.83
C VAL A 177 -18.75 -1.15 2.95
N ALA A 178 -19.90 -0.87 3.58
CA ALA A 178 -20.35 0.50 3.85
C ALA A 178 -19.42 1.29 4.79
N GLU A 179 -18.60 0.61 5.57
CA GLU A 179 -17.61 1.20 6.48
C GLU A 179 -16.21 1.34 5.82
N ILE A 180 -16.03 0.83 4.60
CA ILE A 180 -14.75 0.81 3.89
C ILE A 180 -14.61 2.05 3.00
N LEU A 181 -13.53 2.79 3.20
CA LEU A 181 -13.15 3.88 2.32
C LEU A 181 -12.32 3.35 1.15
N PHE A 182 -12.66 3.77 -0.07
CA PHE A 182 -11.91 3.48 -1.30
C PHE A 182 -11.24 4.76 -1.79
N ILE A 183 -9.92 4.77 -1.89
CA ILE A 183 -9.16 5.95 -2.33
C ILE A 183 -8.42 5.65 -3.64
N PRO A 184 -8.66 6.43 -4.71
CA PRO A 184 -7.85 6.36 -5.91
C PRO A 184 -6.54 7.10 -5.70
N VAL A 185 -5.40 6.44 -5.97
CA VAL A 185 -4.07 7.05 -5.80
C VAL A 185 -3.13 6.73 -6.97
N SER A 186 -2.10 7.55 -7.12
CA SER A 186 -0.86 7.17 -7.77
C SER A 186 0.27 7.25 -6.73
N ALA A 187 0.69 6.10 -6.23
CA ALA A 187 1.77 6.05 -5.24
C ALA A 187 3.08 6.58 -5.81
N TYR A 188 3.34 6.31 -7.09
CA TYR A 188 4.54 6.77 -7.78
C TYR A 188 4.58 8.31 -7.92
N LEU A 189 3.48 8.93 -8.32
CA LEU A 189 3.40 10.38 -8.52
C LEU A 189 2.92 11.16 -7.29
N GLY A 190 2.45 10.48 -6.23
CA GLY A 190 1.98 11.10 -4.98
C GLY A 190 0.57 11.68 -5.05
N GLU A 191 -0.21 11.26 -6.03
CA GLU A 191 -1.58 11.77 -6.20
C GLU A 191 -2.52 11.14 -5.17
N ASN A 192 -3.31 11.97 -4.47
CA ASN A 192 -4.24 11.59 -3.39
C ASN A 192 -3.60 10.85 -2.20
N ILE A 193 -2.35 11.14 -1.86
CA ILE A 193 -1.69 10.55 -0.69
C ILE A 193 -1.66 11.55 0.46
N ALA A 194 -0.79 12.54 0.43
CA ALA A 194 -0.74 13.59 1.45
C ALA A 194 -1.59 14.80 1.09
N LYS A 195 -1.89 14.98 -0.19
CA LYS A 195 -2.70 16.10 -0.72
C LYS A 195 -3.70 15.56 -1.73
N LYS A 196 -4.86 16.23 -1.81
CA LYS A 196 -5.86 15.94 -2.85
C LYS A 196 -5.27 16.24 -4.23
N SER A 197 -5.53 15.36 -5.18
CA SER A 197 -5.07 15.49 -6.56
C SER A 197 -6.05 16.29 -7.41
N ASP A 198 -5.53 17.20 -8.21
CA ASP A 198 -6.32 17.92 -9.23
C ASP A 198 -6.62 17.04 -10.45
N LYS A 199 -5.92 15.92 -10.61
CA LYS A 199 -6.12 14.99 -11.74
C LYS A 199 -7.34 14.09 -11.57
N MET A 200 -7.87 13.99 -10.35
CA MET A 200 -9.07 13.23 -10.03
C MET A 200 -10.15 14.10 -9.37
N PRO A 201 -10.63 15.15 -10.07
CA PRO A 201 -11.60 16.10 -9.50
C PRO A 201 -12.96 15.46 -9.19
N TRP A 202 -13.23 14.29 -9.77
CA TRP A 202 -14.42 13.49 -9.53
C TRP A 202 -14.40 12.73 -8.18
N TYR A 203 -13.23 12.66 -7.53
CA TYR A 203 -13.10 12.05 -6.21
C TYR A 203 -13.17 13.13 -5.12
N ASN A 204 -14.20 13.09 -4.28
CA ASN A 204 -14.45 14.04 -3.19
C ASN A 204 -14.37 13.41 -1.81
#